data_5b94a0f5677c5fe785da42807331a36f
#
_entry.id   5b94a0f5677c5fe785da42807331a36f
#
_cell.length_a   1.000
_cell.length_b   1.000
_cell.length_c   1.000
_cell.angle_alpha   90.00
_cell.angle_beta   90.00
_cell.angle_gamma   90.00
#
_symmetry.space_group_name_H-M   'P 1'
#
loop_
_entity.id
_entity.type
_entity.pdbx_description
1 polymer ?
#
loop_
_entity_poly.entity_id
_entity_poly.type
_entity_poly.pdbx_seq_one_letter_code
_entity_poly.pdbx_strand_id
1 'polypeptide(L)'
;MPIYTYATLDDPSATRGTVATGINGAGQIVGEYFTAGSVSHGFLYSGGAYTTLDDPLAGTMVGQGTQLNGINATGQIVGDYIDAGNVFHGFLYSGGNYTTFADPSATNGTVPYGINASGQIVGFYSDATGAHGFLLSGGTYTTLDDPSADRGTTAAYGINDAGLIVGSYGNAGGTHGFLYNPNGGAWTTLDDPLAGPIGTITTGITVATGINASGQIVGYYYDSDFGRHGFLYSGGTYTTLDDPVGPTQANGINDAGQIVGAATPGSSFHGFLLTITPNTGPPTADMILRGSNAYPAVAGQYEIYDISNNAILAAYSLGQVGTDWAFVTLGGFFGSDTTDMLLRNSNTGGFEVYDISNNLITGAAFLGTVGLNWQVMGFGNFSSLGENDMMLRNSGTGGMQVYDIKNNQITGSAFIGTVGLNWQMAGVSNHGTQSDLVLRDSGTGGLMIYNINNNQISGAASLGTVGLDWQVSGFGDFSSRNEDDMLLRNVNTGGLELYDISNNQITGAFFLGTIGVDWQFAGVAPVHGAGTSDLVLRNVNSGAFEVYDIANNQITGAASLGQVGLEWQLGGLAAAPPAGAMGGSGSTSQLVQATASLGDGGPTDSLNTAPLGADTSQQTFLTTPHA
;
A
#
# COMPACT_ATOMS: atom_id res chain seq x y z
N MET A 1 3.36 -2.10 2.10
CA MET A 1 4.17 -0.94 1.65
C MET A 1 5.10 -0.55 2.78
N PRO A 2 6.28 0.00 2.52
CA PRO A 2 7.10 0.54 3.58
C PRO A 2 6.37 1.67 4.32
N ILE A 3 6.65 1.80 5.62
CA ILE A 3 6.11 2.88 6.44
C ILE A 3 7.03 4.10 6.27
N TYR A 4 6.46 5.23 5.88
CA TYR A 4 7.15 6.51 5.71
C TYR A 4 6.93 7.38 6.96
N THR A 5 7.98 7.59 7.75
CA THR A 5 7.90 8.42 8.96
C THR A 5 8.72 9.69 8.76
N TYR A 6 8.04 10.84 8.74
CA TYR A 6 8.65 12.16 8.67
C TYR A 6 8.86 12.73 10.07
N ALA A 7 10.09 13.10 10.39
CA ALA A 7 10.44 13.84 11.60
C ALA A 7 10.93 15.22 11.21
N THR A 8 10.37 16.27 11.80
CA THR A 8 10.77 17.65 11.54
C THR A 8 12.18 17.93 12.12
N LEU A 9 13.02 18.59 11.33
CA LEU A 9 14.38 19.01 11.66
C LEU A 9 14.48 20.54 11.57
N ASP A 10 13.98 21.23 12.57
CA ASP A 10 14.08 22.69 12.64
C ASP A 10 15.14 23.09 13.66
N ASP A 11 16.18 23.82 13.21
CA ASP A 11 17.17 24.40 14.13
C ASP A 11 16.49 25.42 15.04
N PRO A 12 16.63 25.32 16.36
CA PRO A 12 15.96 26.24 17.30
C PRO A 12 16.38 27.71 17.14
N SER A 13 17.50 27.99 16.47
CA SER A 13 17.97 29.36 16.15
C SER A 13 17.35 29.91 14.86
N ALA A 14 16.69 29.06 14.07
CA ALA A 14 16.06 29.45 12.80
C ALA A 14 14.87 30.39 13.05
N THR A 15 14.80 31.50 12.31
CA THR A 15 13.64 32.40 12.33
C THR A 15 12.87 32.43 11.00
N ARG A 16 13.45 31.84 9.96
CA ARG A 16 12.87 31.78 8.60
C ARG A 16 12.90 30.38 7.99
N GLY A 17 13.38 29.39 8.74
CA GLY A 17 13.34 27.99 8.36
C GLY A 17 14.69 27.31 8.33
N THR A 18 14.62 25.99 8.16
CA THR A 18 15.75 25.06 8.13
C THR A 18 15.68 24.21 6.88
N VAL A 19 16.82 23.92 6.26
CA VAL A 19 16.96 23.02 5.11
C VAL A 19 18.02 21.98 5.44
N ALA A 20 17.65 20.71 5.51
CA ALA A 20 18.60 19.61 5.63
C ALA A 20 19.08 19.21 4.22
N THR A 21 20.40 19.10 4.01
CA THR A 21 21.02 18.91 2.69
C THR A 21 21.73 17.57 2.55
N GLY A 22 22.42 17.10 3.62
CA GLY A 22 23.20 15.88 3.59
C GLY A 22 23.05 15.04 4.85
N ILE A 23 23.20 13.73 4.72
CA ILE A 23 23.15 12.76 5.82
C ILE A 23 24.19 11.67 5.58
N ASN A 24 24.91 11.24 6.63
CA ASN A 24 25.85 10.13 6.56
C ASN A 24 25.31 8.84 7.20
N GLY A 25 26.07 7.75 7.10
CA GLY A 25 25.68 6.44 7.67
C GLY A 25 25.57 6.41 9.19
N ALA A 26 26.19 7.37 9.90
CA ALA A 26 26.05 7.52 11.36
C ALA A 26 24.80 8.33 11.78
N GLY A 27 23.98 8.78 10.82
CA GLY A 27 22.81 9.61 11.07
C GLY A 27 23.13 11.06 11.42
N GLN A 28 24.37 11.52 11.16
CA GLN A 28 24.72 12.93 11.26
C GLN A 28 24.17 13.67 10.04
N ILE A 29 23.49 14.80 10.28
CA ILE A 29 22.81 15.58 9.24
C ILE A 29 23.43 16.97 9.20
N VAL A 30 23.68 17.45 7.99
CA VAL A 30 24.14 18.82 7.73
C VAL A 30 23.10 19.58 6.94
N GLY A 31 23.19 20.90 7.00
CA GLY A 31 22.30 21.78 6.25
C GLY A 31 22.51 23.24 6.61
N GLU A 32 21.50 24.03 6.34
CA GLU A 32 21.49 25.45 6.66
C GLU A 32 20.20 25.86 7.38
N TYR A 33 20.28 26.89 8.19
CA TYR A 33 19.13 27.59 8.74
C TYR A 33 19.23 29.10 8.49
N PHE A 34 18.08 29.75 8.43
CA PHE A 34 18.01 31.17 8.12
C PHE A 34 17.56 31.97 9.33
N THR A 35 18.33 33.05 9.63
CA THR A 35 17.96 34.02 10.64
C THR A 35 17.25 35.25 10.04
N ALA A 36 16.87 36.20 10.89
CA ALA A 36 16.30 37.47 10.47
C ALA A 36 17.24 38.17 9.48
N GLY A 37 16.72 38.58 8.33
CA GLY A 37 17.54 39.16 7.27
C GLY A 37 18.04 38.15 6.22
N SER A 38 17.61 36.87 6.30
CA SER A 38 18.02 35.80 5.36
C SER A 38 19.54 35.60 5.31
N VAL A 39 20.19 35.68 6.46
CA VAL A 39 21.59 35.24 6.61
C VAL A 39 21.56 33.74 6.81
N SER A 40 22.34 33.02 6.03
CA SER A 40 22.46 31.56 6.09
C SER A 40 23.53 31.14 7.11
N HIS A 41 23.21 30.17 7.95
CA HIS A 41 24.11 29.57 8.93
C HIS A 41 24.15 28.07 8.70
N GLY A 42 25.34 27.48 8.63
CA GLY A 42 25.50 26.05 8.56
C GLY A 42 25.18 25.36 9.88
N PHE A 43 24.56 24.19 9.85
CA PHE A 43 24.37 23.36 11.04
C PHE A 43 24.84 21.91 10.83
N LEU A 44 25.29 21.32 11.92
CA LEU A 44 25.48 19.88 12.09
C LEU A 44 24.51 19.40 13.18
N TYR A 45 23.59 18.50 12.82
CA TYR A 45 22.74 17.80 13.76
C TYR A 45 23.29 16.40 14.04
N SER A 46 23.55 16.09 15.31
CA SER A 46 24.12 14.82 15.74
C SER A 46 23.63 14.47 17.14
N GLY A 47 23.13 13.24 17.35
CA GLY A 47 22.68 12.79 18.66
C GLY A 47 21.57 13.63 19.31
N GLY A 48 20.71 14.26 18.52
CA GLY A 48 19.61 15.10 19.00
C GLY A 48 20.00 16.57 19.25
N ALA A 49 21.23 16.99 18.95
CA ALA A 49 21.71 18.34 19.17
C ALA A 49 22.17 19.03 17.88
N TYR A 50 21.87 20.32 17.78
CA TYR A 50 22.34 21.18 16.69
C TYR A 50 23.63 21.90 17.12
N THR A 51 24.56 22.01 16.19
CA THR A 51 25.81 22.77 16.32
C THR A 51 25.96 23.67 15.11
N THR A 52 26.01 24.98 15.30
CA THR A 52 26.27 25.93 14.21
C THR A 52 27.72 25.82 13.75
N LEU A 53 27.93 25.72 12.46
CA LEU A 53 29.23 25.64 11.78
C LEU A 53 29.28 26.71 10.69
N ASP A 54 29.77 27.89 11.03
CA ASP A 54 29.96 28.99 10.10
C ASP A 54 31.41 29.13 9.69
N ASP A 55 31.68 29.29 8.39
CA ASP A 55 33.03 29.65 7.93
C ASP A 55 33.37 31.06 8.40
N PRO A 56 34.56 31.27 9.03
CA PRO A 56 34.96 32.57 9.53
C PRO A 56 35.07 33.69 8.48
N LEU A 57 35.13 33.34 7.20
CA LEU A 57 35.21 34.27 6.08
C LEU A 57 33.85 34.60 5.47
N ALA A 58 32.77 33.96 5.93
CA ALA A 58 31.43 34.22 5.46
C ALA A 58 30.96 35.64 5.77
N GLY A 59 30.24 36.23 4.86
CA GLY A 59 29.59 37.54 5.06
C GLY A 59 28.37 37.40 5.99
N THR A 60 27.93 38.51 6.56
CA THR A 60 26.85 38.55 7.56
C THR A 60 25.66 39.41 7.13
N MET A 61 25.60 39.78 5.83
CA MET A 61 24.49 40.55 5.27
C MET A 61 23.43 39.62 4.63
N VAL A 62 22.31 40.22 4.29
CA VAL A 62 21.21 39.53 3.55
C VAL A 62 21.75 38.77 2.35
N GLY A 63 21.44 37.45 2.29
CA GLY A 63 21.87 36.58 1.20
C GLY A 63 23.32 36.13 1.26
N GLN A 64 24.02 36.40 2.37
CA GLN A 64 25.37 35.91 2.67
C GLN A 64 25.31 34.84 3.77
N GLY A 65 26.45 34.23 4.07
CA GLY A 65 26.55 33.24 5.14
C GLY A 65 27.22 31.95 4.72
N THR A 66 26.99 30.87 5.48
CA THR A 66 27.57 29.55 5.28
C THR A 66 26.47 28.52 4.96
N GLN A 67 26.72 27.68 3.97
CA GLN A 67 25.87 26.54 3.60
C GLN A 67 26.67 25.24 3.71
N LEU A 68 26.15 24.25 4.43
CA LEU A 68 26.73 22.90 4.47
C LEU A 68 25.94 22.02 3.53
N ASN A 69 26.58 21.41 2.53
CA ASN A 69 25.90 20.73 1.45
C ASN A 69 25.99 19.20 1.52
N GLY A 70 27.15 18.65 1.92
CA GLY A 70 27.37 17.21 1.98
C GLY A 70 28.25 16.79 3.13
N ILE A 71 28.05 15.57 3.62
CA ILE A 71 28.83 14.96 4.71
C ILE A 71 29.15 13.51 4.37
N ASN A 72 30.39 13.08 4.57
CA ASN A 72 30.79 11.69 4.35
C ASN A 72 30.82 10.87 5.67
N ALA A 73 31.11 9.57 5.55
CA ALA A 73 31.17 8.63 6.66
C ALA A 73 32.22 8.98 7.74
N THR A 74 33.28 9.72 7.39
CA THR A 74 34.34 10.15 8.32
C THR A 74 34.03 11.49 8.99
N GLY A 75 32.87 12.10 8.68
CA GLY A 75 32.47 13.40 9.23
C GLY A 75 33.14 14.61 8.55
N GLN A 76 33.74 14.42 7.38
CA GLN A 76 34.17 15.54 6.55
C GLN A 76 32.95 16.15 5.87
N ILE A 77 32.88 17.48 5.87
CA ILE A 77 31.74 18.25 5.35
C ILE A 77 32.23 19.14 4.22
N VAL A 78 31.47 19.15 3.12
CA VAL A 78 31.66 20.13 2.05
C VAL A 78 30.51 21.13 2.06
N GLY A 79 30.82 22.33 1.66
CA GLY A 79 29.86 23.41 1.61
C GLY A 79 30.46 24.64 0.95
N ASP A 80 29.70 25.71 0.91
CA ASP A 80 30.17 26.99 0.43
C ASP A 80 29.84 28.11 1.42
N TYR A 81 30.57 29.20 1.31
CA TYR A 81 30.22 30.45 1.94
C TYR A 81 30.16 31.58 0.91
N ILE A 82 29.29 32.54 1.19
CA ILE A 82 29.19 33.76 0.43
C ILE A 82 29.89 34.85 1.26
N ASP A 83 30.95 35.44 0.69
CA ASP A 83 31.73 36.45 1.35
C ASP A 83 31.05 37.84 1.35
N ALA A 84 31.65 38.84 2.00
CA ALA A 84 31.14 40.22 2.02
C ALA A 84 31.09 40.89 0.64
N GLY A 85 31.76 40.34 -0.36
CA GLY A 85 31.72 40.75 -1.75
C GLY A 85 30.62 40.06 -2.59
N ASN A 86 29.83 39.16 -2.00
CA ASN A 86 28.86 38.29 -2.67
C ASN A 86 29.50 37.28 -3.64
N VAL A 87 30.69 36.80 -3.34
CA VAL A 87 31.38 35.77 -4.08
C VAL A 87 31.22 34.42 -3.37
N PHE A 88 30.93 33.35 -4.14
CA PHE A 88 30.82 31.98 -3.63
C PHE A 88 32.19 31.31 -3.55
N HIS A 89 32.49 30.72 -2.41
CA HIS A 89 33.72 29.99 -2.16
C HIS A 89 33.42 28.60 -1.60
N GLY A 90 33.89 27.56 -2.30
CA GLY A 90 33.77 26.19 -1.79
C GLY A 90 34.75 25.92 -0.67
N PHE A 91 34.36 25.11 0.31
CA PHE A 91 35.25 24.66 1.38
C PHE A 91 35.07 23.17 1.71
N LEU A 92 36.10 22.62 2.32
CA LEU A 92 36.12 21.35 3.05
C LEU A 92 36.32 21.64 4.53
N TYR A 93 35.38 21.23 5.38
CA TYR A 93 35.53 21.24 6.83
C TYR A 93 35.94 19.85 7.32
N SER A 94 37.06 19.76 8.03
CA SER A 94 37.57 18.49 8.55
C SER A 94 38.35 18.75 9.85
N GLY A 95 38.02 18.00 10.92
CA GLY A 95 38.73 18.11 12.21
C GLY A 95 38.73 19.51 12.83
N GLY A 96 37.69 20.30 12.63
CA GLY A 96 37.56 21.67 13.16
C GLY A 96 38.16 22.76 12.26
N ASN A 97 38.68 22.44 11.09
CA ASN A 97 39.34 23.38 10.20
C ASN A 97 38.59 23.51 8.87
N TYR A 98 38.43 24.73 8.38
CA TYR A 98 37.96 25.08 7.07
C TYR A 98 39.12 25.19 6.08
N THR A 99 39.00 24.57 4.93
CA THR A 99 39.96 24.68 3.81
C THR A 99 39.22 25.10 2.57
N THR A 100 39.36 26.34 2.16
CA THR A 100 38.76 26.88 0.94
C THR A 100 39.44 26.30 -0.31
N PHE A 101 38.65 25.97 -1.32
CA PHE A 101 39.13 25.53 -2.62
C PHE A 101 38.27 26.12 -3.74
N ALA A 102 38.82 26.21 -4.95
CA ALA A 102 38.12 26.67 -6.13
C ALA A 102 38.60 25.89 -7.37
N ASP A 103 37.68 25.60 -8.29
CA ASP A 103 38.06 25.10 -9.61
C ASP A 103 38.88 26.15 -10.35
N PRO A 104 40.03 25.79 -10.96
CA PRO A 104 40.87 26.74 -11.68
C PRO A 104 40.18 27.44 -12.85
N SER A 105 39.10 26.85 -13.40
CA SER A 105 38.32 27.40 -14.49
C SER A 105 37.19 28.33 -14.03
N ALA A 106 36.90 28.36 -12.71
CA ALA A 106 35.85 29.17 -12.15
C ALA A 106 36.18 30.67 -12.26
N THR A 107 35.24 31.47 -12.75
CA THR A 107 35.34 32.93 -12.73
C THR A 107 34.27 33.59 -11.86
N ASN A 108 33.23 32.84 -11.51
CA ASN A 108 32.08 33.31 -10.71
C ASN A 108 31.79 32.44 -9.47
N GLY A 109 32.74 31.58 -9.09
CA GLY A 109 32.66 30.76 -7.87
C GLY A 109 32.60 29.26 -8.12
N THR A 110 32.83 28.52 -7.04
CA THR A 110 32.81 27.05 -6.97
C THR A 110 31.91 26.63 -5.81
N VAL A 111 30.95 25.76 -6.07
CA VAL A 111 29.99 25.26 -5.08
C VAL A 111 30.07 23.73 -5.05
N PRO A 112 30.63 23.14 -3.98
CA PRO A 112 30.62 21.70 -3.78
C PRO A 112 29.30 21.26 -3.15
N TYR A 113 28.78 20.09 -3.55
CA TYR A 113 27.55 19.50 -3.03
C TYR A 113 27.76 18.14 -2.37
N GLY A 114 28.44 17.23 -3.02
CA GLY A 114 28.61 15.86 -2.56
C GLY A 114 30.04 15.51 -2.24
N ILE A 115 30.25 14.65 -1.23
CA ILE A 115 31.54 14.08 -0.86
C ILE A 115 31.36 12.62 -0.50
N ASN A 116 32.21 11.72 -1.05
CA ASN A 116 32.21 10.30 -0.70
C ASN A 116 33.27 9.94 0.36
N ALA A 117 33.31 8.67 0.81
CA ALA A 117 34.23 8.21 1.84
C ALA A 117 35.71 8.30 1.41
N SER A 118 36.03 8.26 0.13
CA SER A 118 37.40 8.43 -0.39
C SER A 118 37.82 9.89 -0.52
N GLY A 119 36.95 10.84 -0.16
CA GLY A 119 37.21 12.28 -0.24
C GLY A 119 37.12 12.85 -1.64
N GLN A 120 36.46 12.16 -2.57
CA GLN A 120 36.09 12.72 -3.87
C GLN A 120 34.92 13.68 -3.67
N ILE A 121 35.00 14.86 -4.30
CA ILE A 121 34.03 15.94 -4.15
C ILE A 121 33.43 16.25 -5.52
N VAL A 122 32.10 16.40 -5.56
CA VAL A 122 31.37 16.85 -6.75
C VAL A 122 30.60 18.14 -6.46
N GLY A 123 30.35 18.91 -7.50
CA GLY A 123 29.64 20.15 -7.42
C GLY A 123 29.53 20.83 -8.79
N PHE A 124 29.41 22.14 -8.80
CA PHE A 124 29.57 22.92 -10.02
C PHE A 124 30.49 24.12 -9.82
N TYR A 125 31.11 24.55 -10.88
CA TYR A 125 31.74 25.86 -10.97
C TYR A 125 31.05 26.71 -12.03
N SER A 126 31.16 28.01 -11.94
CA SER A 126 30.60 28.93 -12.92
C SER A 126 31.67 29.75 -13.60
N ASP A 127 31.56 29.84 -14.93
CA ASP A 127 32.38 30.71 -15.75
C ASP A 127 31.51 31.64 -16.64
N ALA A 128 32.12 32.28 -17.63
CA ALA A 128 31.41 33.16 -18.57
C ALA A 128 30.41 32.42 -19.48
N THR A 129 30.44 31.07 -19.53
CA THR A 129 29.56 30.25 -20.35
C THR A 129 28.42 29.62 -19.55
N GLY A 130 28.47 29.63 -18.20
CA GLY A 130 27.44 29.15 -17.32
C GLY A 130 27.97 28.21 -16.22
N ALA A 131 27.15 27.26 -15.79
CA ALA A 131 27.48 26.28 -14.77
C ALA A 131 27.98 24.97 -15.40
N HIS A 132 29.09 24.48 -14.88
CA HIS A 132 29.75 23.25 -15.30
C HIS A 132 29.93 22.33 -14.09
N GLY A 133 29.48 21.08 -14.18
CA GLY A 133 29.76 20.09 -13.16
C GLY A 133 31.25 19.83 -12.99
N PHE A 134 31.68 19.45 -11.78
CA PHE A 134 33.05 19.01 -11.55
C PHE A 134 33.15 17.78 -10.65
N LEU A 135 34.22 17.02 -10.83
CA LEU A 135 34.73 16.01 -9.92
C LEU A 135 36.13 16.43 -9.48
N LEU A 136 36.33 16.65 -8.19
CA LEU A 136 37.63 16.82 -7.55
C LEU A 136 38.08 15.52 -6.92
N SER A 137 39.17 14.95 -7.42
CA SER A 137 39.73 13.67 -6.94
C SER A 137 41.25 13.77 -6.84
N GLY A 138 41.81 13.54 -5.63
CA GLY A 138 43.27 13.61 -5.41
C GLY A 138 43.89 14.96 -5.78
N GLY A 139 43.15 16.05 -5.65
CA GLY A 139 43.58 17.42 -6.01
C GLY A 139 43.45 17.77 -7.49
N THR A 140 42.90 16.88 -8.31
CA THR A 140 42.67 17.10 -9.75
C THR A 140 41.19 17.35 -10.02
N TYR A 141 40.87 18.41 -10.74
CA TYR A 141 39.53 18.73 -11.21
C TYR A 141 39.28 18.10 -12.59
N THR A 142 38.11 17.53 -12.74
CA THR A 142 37.59 17.03 -14.02
C THR A 142 36.22 17.66 -14.26
N THR A 143 36.06 18.37 -15.38
CA THR A 143 34.78 18.93 -15.78
C THR A 143 33.80 17.83 -16.19
N LEU A 144 32.56 17.94 -15.71
CA LEU A 144 31.45 17.02 -15.99
C LEU A 144 30.34 17.80 -16.69
N ASP A 145 30.31 17.77 -18.00
CA ASP A 145 29.25 18.33 -18.81
C ASP A 145 28.48 17.19 -19.50
N ASP A 146 27.16 17.11 -19.26
CA ASP A 146 26.33 16.12 -19.94
C ASP A 146 26.29 16.41 -21.45
N PRO A 147 26.53 15.41 -22.30
CA PRO A 147 26.53 15.63 -23.75
C PRO A 147 25.18 16.09 -24.33
N SER A 148 24.08 15.91 -23.60
CA SER A 148 22.73 16.34 -23.99
C SER A 148 22.37 17.72 -23.44
N ALA A 149 23.26 18.32 -22.62
CA ALA A 149 23.05 19.62 -22.00
C ALA A 149 23.22 20.78 -23.00
N ASP A 150 22.49 21.84 -22.81
CA ASP A 150 22.86 23.13 -23.33
C ASP A 150 24.13 23.62 -22.62
N ARG A 151 24.97 24.36 -23.30
CA ARG A 151 26.25 24.80 -22.74
C ARG A 151 26.05 25.58 -21.43
N GLY A 152 26.77 25.16 -20.37
CA GLY A 152 26.75 25.85 -19.08
C GLY A 152 25.47 25.60 -18.27
N THR A 153 24.93 24.38 -18.33
CA THR A 153 23.71 24.01 -17.60
C THR A 153 23.84 22.70 -16.79
N THR A 154 25.05 22.15 -16.62
CA THR A 154 25.29 20.92 -15.87
C THR A 154 25.74 21.20 -14.45
N ALA A 155 25.12 20.53 -13.47
CA ALA A 155 25.55 20.54 -12.05
C ALA A 155 25.51 19.12 -11.46
N ALA A 156 26.58 18.72 -10.75
CA ALA A 156 26.66 17.46 -10.03
C ALA A 156 26.33 17.71 -8.55
N TYR A 157 25.40 16.91 -7.98
CA TYR A 157 24.91 17.11 -6.62
C TYR A 157 25.33 15.99 -5.66
N GLY A 158 25.30 14.75 -6.08
CA GLY A 158 25.60 13.59 -5.23
C GLY A 158 26.66 12.67 -5.82
N ILE A 159 27.44 12.03 -4.95
CA ILE A 159 28.42 10.99 -5.30
C ILE A 159 28.40 9.90 -4.25
N ASN A 160 28.37 8.63 -4.66
CA ASN A 160 28.48 7.50 -3.75
C ASN A 160 29.92 6.94 -3.69
N ASP A 161 30.15 5.94 -2.83
CA ASP A 161 31.47 5.34 -2.63
C ASP A 161 31.97 4.51 -3.82
N ALA A 162 31.08 4.10 -4.73
CA ALA A 162 31.46 3.48 -6.01
C ALA A 162 31.87 4.51 -7.08
N GLY A 163 31.77 5.82 -6.76
CA GLY A 163 32.07 6.92 -7.66
C GLY A 163 30.96 7.24 -8.65
N LEU A 164 29.74 6.69 -8.49
CA LEU A 164 28.58 7.06 -9.29
C LEU A 164 28.13 8.47 -8.90
N ILE A 165 27.84 9.31 -9.87
CA ILE A 165 27.53 10.73 -9.69
C ILE A 165 26.12 11.02 -10.21
N VAL A 166 25.33 11.76 -9.43
CA VAL A 166 24.00 12.24 -9.84
C VAL A 166 23.95 13.77 -9.85
N GLY A 167 23.05 14.30 -10.65
CA GLY A 167 22.90 15.73 -10.78
C GLY A 167 21.77 16.10 -11.74
N SER A 168 21.87 17.31 -12.31
CA SER A 168 20.95 17.76 -13.34
C SER A 168 21.65 18.51 -14.46
N TYR A 169 21.01 18.52 -15.62
CA TYR A 169 21.37 19.36 -16.75
C TYR A 169 20.13 19.99 -17.38
N GLY A 170 20.31 21.12 -18.05
CA GLY A 170 19.25 21.79 -18.77
C GLY A 170 19.43 21.70 -20.27
N ASN A 171 18.33 21.61 -21.00
CA ASN A 171 18.29 21.79 -22.46
C ASN A 171 17.00 22.51 -22.88
N ALA A 172 16.79 22.68 -24.18
CA ALA A 172 15.59 23.37 -24.70
C ALA A 172 14.25 22.72 -24.28
N GLY A 173 14.26 21.44 -23.86
CA GLY A 173 13.08 20.69 -23.39
C GLY A 173 12.74 20.94 -21.93
N GLY A 174 13.73 21.16 -21.08
CA GLY A 174 13.55 21.28 -19.64
C GLY A 174 14.81 21.04 -18.82
N THR A 175 14.61 20.67 -17.54
CA THR A 175 15.69 20.23 -16.66
C THR A 175 15.57 18.73 -16.42
N HIS A 176 16.64 18.02 -16.64
CA HIS A 176 16.73 16.58 -16.58
C HIS A 176 17.68 16.15 -15.47
N GLY A 177 17.30 15.15 -14.66
CA GLY A 177 18.24 14.46 -13.80
C GLY A 177 19.21 13.60 -14.61
N PHE A 178 20.38 13.30 -14.03
CA PHE A 178 21.31 12.35 -14.61
C PHE A 178 21.95 11.43 -13.58
N LEU A 179 22.37 10.24 -14.04
CA LEU A 179 23.32 9.35 -13.41
C LEU A 179 24.54 9.21 -14.32
N TYR A 180 25.72 9.53 -13.81
CA TYR A 180 26.98 9.40 -14.52
C TYR A 180 27.88 8.33 -13.86
N ASN A 181 28.41 7.42 -14.68
CA ASN A 181 29.38 6.42 -14.25
C ASN A 181 30.76 6.75 -14.84
N PRO A 182 31.72 7.28 -14.06
CA PRO A 182 33.04 7.66 -14.57
C PRO A 182 33.88 6.46 -15.04
N ASN A 183 33.63 5.24 -14.53
CA ASN A 183 34.37 4.03 -14.92
C ASN A 183 34.04 3.56 -16.34
N GLY A 184 32.98 4.03 -16.97
CA GLY A 184 32.59 3.70 -18.34
C GLY A 184 32.27 4.94 -19.17
N GLY A 185 32.29 6.13 -18.57
CA GLY A 185 31.92 7.38 -19.24
C GLY A 185 30.43 7.45 -19.63
N ALA A 186 29.58 6.60 -19.02
CA ALA A 186 28.18 6.47 -19.39
C ALA A 186 27.31 7.49 -18.64
N TRP A 187 26.50 8.21 -19.39
CA TRP A 187 25.44 9.11 -18.89
C TRP A 187 24.08 8.45 -19.08
N THR A 188 23.22 8.55 -18.07
CA THR A 188 21.83 8.08 -18.11
C THR A 188 20.93 9.20 -17.65
N THR A 189 19.96 9.60 -18.47
CA THR A 189 18.95 10.59 -18.12
C THR A 189 17.96 9.98 -17.14
N LEU A 190 17.60 10.75 -16.12
CA LEU A 190 16.64 10.41 -15.07
C LEU A 190 15.52 11.43 -15.09
N ASP A 191 14.41 11.09 -15.74
CA ASP A 191 13.20 11.91 -15.76
C ASP A 191 12.08 11.18 -15.01
N ASP A 192 11.53 11.83 -13.99
CA ASP A 192 10.35 11.28 -13.31
C ASP A 192 9.16 11.33 -14.28
N PRO A 193 8.44 10.21 -14.49
CA PRO A 193 7.32 10.16 -15.43
C PRO A 193 6.13 11.06 -15.03
N LEU A 194 6.09 11.53 -13.77
CA LEU A 194 5.09 12.49 -13.29
C LEU A 194 5.55 13.95 -13.45
N ALA A 195 6.80 14.21 -13.84
CA ALA A 195 7.26 15.55 -14.17
C ALA A 195 6.47 16.07 -15.37
N GLY A 196 5.75 17.17 -15.16
CA GLY A 196 4.84 17.73 -16.15
C GLY A 196 5.44 18.88 -16.95
N PRO A 197 4.89 19.20 -18.13
CA PRO A 197 5.27 20.39 -18.89
C PRO A 197 4.85 21.66 -18.14
N ILE A 198 5.76 22.64 -18.05
CA ILE A 198 5.55 23.89 -17.31
C ILE A 198 5.81 25.08 -18.25
N GLY A 199 4.79 25.84 -18.61
CA GLY A 199 4.93 26.99 -19.47
C GLY A 199 5.49 26.65 -20.87
N THR A 200 6.73 27.03 -21.17
CA THR A 200 7.44 26.69 -22.43
C THR A 200 8.29 25.42 -22.30
N ILE A 201 8.44 24.88 -21.08
CA ILE A 201 9.16 23.62 -20.79
C ILE A 201 8.27 22.45 -21.20
N THR A 202 8.76 21.59 -22.08
CA THR A 202 7.94 20.51 -22.69
C THR A 202 8.15 19.15 -22.04
N THR A 203 9.29 18.93 -21.34
CA THR A 203 9.66 17.65 -20.72
C THR A 203 9.59 17.68 -19.19
N GLY A 204 9.27 18.85 -18.59
CA GLY A 204 9.22 19.00 -17.15
C GLY A 204 10.56 19.32 -16.48
N ILE A 205 10.59 19.24 -15.16
CA ILE A 205 11.79 19.46 -14.33
C ILE A 205 11.96 18.26 -13.41
N THR A 206 13.10 17.57 -13.55
CA THR A 206 13.56 16.52 -12.63
C THR A 206 15.00 16.82 -12.22
N VAL A 207 15.28 16.77 -10.91
CA VAL A 207 16.62 17.02 -10.36
C VAL A 207 16.98 15.88 -9.41
N ALA A 208 18.08 15.17 -9.69
CA ALA A 208 18.62 14.13 -8.81
C ALA A 208 19.67 14.74 -7.88
N THR A 209 19.46 14.66 -6.55
CA THR A 209 20.24 15.39 -5.55
C THR A 209 21.17 14.51 -4.71
N GLY A 210 20.79 13.26 -4.45
CA GLY A 210 21.55 12.34 -3.61
C GLY A 210 21.51 10.91 -4.12
N ILE A 211 22.57 10.16 -3.81
CA ILE A 211 22.71 8.74 -4.17
C ILE A 211 23.42 7.99 -3.03
N ASN A 212 22.92 6.79 -2.68
CA ASN A 212 23.56 5.92 -1.68
C ASN A 212 24.38 4.80 -2.31
N ALA A 213 25.02 3.97 -1.48
CA ALA A 213 25.88 2.87 -1.96
C ALA A 213 25.11 1.79 -2.74
N SER A 214 23.84 1.57 -2.46
CA SER A 214 22.98 0.62 -3.20
C SER A 214 22.46 1.17 -4.54
N GLY A 215 22.79 2.41 -4.90
CA GLY A 215 22.36 3.06 -6.13
C GLY A 215 20.93 3.60 -6.07
N GLN A 216 20.34 3.72 -4.88
CA GLN A 216 19.09 4.46 -4.71
C GLN A 216 19.36 5.96 -4.82
N ILE A 217 18.51 6.65 -5.59
CA ILE A 217 18.68 8.07 -5.90
C ILE A 217 17.46 8.83 -5.39
N VAL A 218 17.70 9.96 -4.74
CA VAL A 218 16.66 10.88 -4.31
C VAL A 218 16.76 12.21 -5.04
N GLY A 219 15.66 12.96 -5.05
CA GLY A 219 15.60 14.25 -5.67
C GLY A 219 14.20 14.84 -5.62
N TYR A 220 13.90 15.70 -6.56
CA TYR A 220 12.59 16.30 -6.70
C TYR A 220 12.20 16.52 -8.16
N TYR A 221 10.89 16.59 -8.42
CA TYR A 221 10.33 16.96 -9.71
C TYR A 221 9.22 17.99 -9.52
N TYR A 222 8.83 18.65 -10.61
CA TYR A 222 7.66 19.51 -10.65
C TYR A 222 6.60 18.90 -11.55
N ASP A 223 5.37 18.85 -11.06
CA ASP A 223 4.21 18.47 -11.86
C ASP A 223 3.72 19.60 -12.79
N SER A 224 2.68 19.35 -13.58
CA SER A 224 2.10 20.33 -14.51
C SER A 224 1.48 21.56 -13.82
N ASP A 225 1.16 21.47 -12.55
CA ASP A 225 0.54 22.53 -11.74
C ASP A 225 1.56 23.31 -10.90
N PHE A 226 2.86 23.12 -11.16
CA PHE A 226 3.99 23.69 -10.40
C PHE A 226 4.10 23.15 -8.96
N GLY A 227 3.45 22.03 -8.65
CA GLY A 227 3.68 21.29 -7.42
C GLY A 227 5.09 20.70 -7.39
N ARG A 228 5.83 20.91 -6.29
CA ARG A 228 7.14 20.29 -6.10
C ARG A 228 7.01 19.05 -5.23
N HIS A 229 7.47 17.92 -5.73
CA HIS A 229 7.41 16.61 -5.13
C HIS A 229 8.80 16.02 -4.96
N GLY A 230 9.09 15.41 -3.81
CA GLY A 230 10.27 14.58 -3.66
C GLY A 230 10.11 13.25 -4.38
N PHE A 231 11.22 12.60 -4.74
CA PHE A 231 11.20 11.23 -5.25
C PHE A 231 12.31 10.35 -4.68
N LEU A 232 12.05 9.04 -4.67
CA LEU A 232 13.04 7.97 -4.55
C LEU A 232 13.02 7.14 -5.83
N TYR A 233 14.16 7.05 -6.51
CA TYR A 233 14.38 6.14 -7.64
C TYR A 233 15.18 4.92 -7.18
N SER A 234 14.62 3.73 -7.38
CA SER A 234 15.24 2.47 -6.99
C SER A 234 14.87 1.36 -7.97
N GLY A 235 15.87 0.67 -8.52
CA GLY A 235 15.64 -0.47 -9.42
C GLY A 235 14.80 -0.15 -10.67
N GLY A 236 14.86 1.06 -11.19
CA GLY A 236 14.10 1.48 -12.38
C GLY A 236 12.72 2.09 -12.06
N THR A 237 12.34 2.18 -10.79
CA THR A 237 11.02 2.66 -10.35
C THR A 237 11.14 3.96 -9.57
N TYR A 238 10.29 4.94 -9.88
CA TYR A 238 10.13 6.17 -9.11
C TYR A 238 9.01 6.00 -8.07
N THR A 239 9.26 6.51 -6.88
CA THR A 239 8.28 6.61 -5.79
C THR A 239 8.24 8.05 -5.32
N THR A 240 7.07 8.68 -5.35
CA THR A 240 6.88 10.04 -4.85
C THR A 240 7.00 10.07 -3.33
N LEU A 241 7.70 11.09 -2.82
CA LEU A 241 7.94 11.34 -1.40
C LEU A 241 7.38 12.72 -1.05
N ASP A 242 6.15 12.77 -0.54
CA ASP A 242 5.53 14.03 -0.14
C ASP A 242 5.44 14.12 1.37
N ASP A 243 6.06 15.16 1.94
CA ASP A 243 5.87 15.51 3.34
C ASP A 243 4.46 16.09 3.51
N PRO A 244 3.67 15.62 4.48
CA PRO A 244 2.31 16.11 4.70
C PRO A 244 2.18 17.62 4.93
N VAL A 245 3.27 18.30 5.26
CA VAL A 245 3.24 19.74 5.55
C VAL A 245 3.35 20.64 4.31
N GLY A 246 3.80 20.12 3.16
CA GLY A 246 3.86 20.95 1.95
C GLY A 246 4.80 20.46 0.83
N PRO A 247 4.99 21.28 -0.21
CA PRO A 247 5.87 20.95 -1.33
C PRO A 247 7.24 20.47 -0.88
N THR A 248 7.63 19.28 -1.34
CA THR A 248 8.75 18.51 -0.81
C THR A 248 9.95 18.50 -1.74
N GLN A 249 11.15 18.58 -1.16
CA GLN A 249 12.42 18.39 -1.86
C GLN A 249 13.27 17.42 -1.03
N ALA A 250 13.55 16.24 -1.55
CA ALA A 250 14.52 15.32 -0.97
C ALA A 250 15.93 15.75 -1.43
N ASN A 251 16.89 15.84 -0.49
CA ASN A 251 18.23 16.38 -0.76
C ASN A 251 19.32 15.33 -0.62
N GLY A 252 19.26 14.49 0.41
CA GLY A 252 20.28 13.50 0.69
C GLY A 252 19.70 12.17 1.16
N ILE A 253 20.42 11.09 0.92
CA ILE A 253 20.08 9.72 1.33
C ILE A 253 21.33 9.01 1.85
N ASN A 254 21.18 8.25 2.95
CA ASN A 254 22.26 7.39 3.46
C ASN A 254 22.06 5.92 3.08
N ASP A 255 23.01 5.06 3.44
CA ASP A 255 22.97 3.62 3.13
C ASP A 255 21.91 2.84 3.93
N ALA A 256 21.39 3.41 5.00
CA ALA A 256 20.23 2.87 5.73
C ALA A 256 18.89 3.25 5.08
N GLY A 257 18.89 3.99 3.97
CA GLY A 257 17.68 4.45 3.29
C GLY A 257 16.99 5.62 3.98
N GLN A 258 17.64 6.27 4.94
CA GLN A 258 17.13 7.49 5.56
C GLN A 258 17.36 8.67 4.61
N ILE A 259 16.34 9.50 4.44
CA ILE A 259 16.32 10.62 3.49
C ILE A 259 16.14 11.93 4.26
N VAL A 260 16.92 12.93 3.91
CA VAL A 260 16.77 14.29 4.44
C VAL A 260 16.39 15.27 3.35
N GLY A 261 15.73 16.36 3.74
CA GLY A 261 15.30 17.36 2.79
C GLY A 261 14.60 18.53 3.43
N ALA A 262 13.80 19.23 2.66
CA ALA A 262 12.97 20.32 3.13
C ALA A 262 11.57 20.27 2.52
N ALA A 263 10.57 20.59 3.35
CA ALA A 263 9.21 20.90 2.93
C ALA A 263 8.95 22.41 3.07
N THR A 264 8.05 22.97 2.25
CA THR A 264 7.81 24.42 2.21
C THR A 264 6.32 24.70 2.42
N PRO A 265 5.80 24.67 3.66
CA PRO A 265 4.44 25.14 3.93
C PRO A 265 4.39 26.66 3.89
N GLY A 266 3.86 27.25 2.82
CA GLY A 266 3.78 28.69 2.65
C GLY A 266 5.12 29.36 2.36
N SER A 267 5.66 30.18 3.29
CA SER A 267 6.88 30.97 3.06
C SER A 267 8.09 30.55 3.92
N SER A 268 7.96 29.52 4.72
CA SER A 268 9.03 28.99 5.59
C SER A 268 9.48 27.60 5.12
N PHE A 269 10.75 27.30 5.33
CA PHE A 269 11.30 25.97 5.11
C PHE A 269 11.27 25.18 6.42
N HIS A 270 10.89 23.92 6.35
CA HIS A 270 11.01 22.95 7.43
C HIS A 270 11.89 21.80 6.96
N GLY A 271 13.01 21.59 7.62
CA GLY A 271 13.83 20.42 7.39
C GLY A 271 13.10 19.15 7.82
N PHE A 272 13.36 18.03 7.16
CA PHE A 272 12.83 16.73 7.56
C PHE A 272 13.88 15.63 7.53
N LEU A 273 13.65 14.62 8.37
CA LEU A 273 14.24 13.28 8.26
C LEU A 273 13.12 12.29 7.95
N LEU A 274 13.15 11.70 6.77
CA LEU A 274 12.29 10.60 6.40
C LEU A 274 12.99 9.28 6.69
N THR A 275 12.37 8.44 7.49
CA THR A 275 12.80 7.06 7.72
C THR A 275 11.82 6.13 7.02
N ILE A 276 12.35 5.30 6.13
CA ILE A 276 11.59 4.27 5.42
C ILE A 276 11.84 2.95 6.15
N THR A 277 10.85 2.48 6.89
CA THR A 277 10.93 1.18 7.56
C THR A 277 10.13 0.16 6.78
N PRO A 278 10.71 -1.03 6.49
CA PRO A 278 9.89 -2.13 6.02
C PRO A 278 8.76 -2.37 7.02
N ASN A 279 7.54 -2.53 6.54
CA ASN A 279 6.47 -2.98 7.41
C ASN A 279 6.71 -4.46 7.70
N THR A 280 7.46 -4.73 8.76
CA THR A 280 7.89 -6.10 9.15
C THR A 280 6.98 -6.73 10.18
N GLY A 281 5.84 -6.12 10.49
CA GLY A 281 4.82 -6.77 11.30
C GLY A 281 4.32 -8.05 10.61
N PRO A 282 3.88 -9.07 11.38
CA PRO A 282 3.20 -10.21 10.76
C PRO A 282 1.97 -9.69 10.01
N PRO A 283 1.58 -10.32 8.88
CA PRO A 283 0.34 -9.96 8.21
C PRO A 283 -0.83 -10.16 9.17
N THR A 284 -1.83 -9.31 9.09
CA THR A 284 -3.06 -9.42 9.87
C THR A 284 -4.24 -9.83 9.00
N ALA A 285 -4.12 -9.59 7.69
CA ALA A 285 -5.07 -10.02 6.68
C ALA A 285 -4.36 -10.43 5.39
N ASP A 286 -4.99 -11.33 4.65
CA ASP A 286 -4.59 -11.74 3.31
C ASP A 286 -5.69 -11.41 2.30
N MET A 287 -5.28 -10.97 1.11
CA MET A 287 -6.16 -10.70 -0.02
C MET A 287 -5.74 -11.56 -1.20
N ILE A 288 -6.68 -12.31 -1.78
CA ILE A 288 -6.43 -13.04 -3.03
C ILE A 288 -7.07 -12.31 -4.20
N LEU A 289 -6.30 -12.14 -5.26
CA LEU A 289 -6.75 -11.68 -6.57
C LEU A 289 -6.70 -12.82 -7.58
N ARG A 290 -7.65 -12.83 -8.50
CA ARG A 290 -7.74 -13.76 -9.63
C ARG A 290 -7.70 -13.00 -10.95
N GLY A 291 -6.85 -13.44 -11.87
CA GLY A 291 -6.84 -12.94 -13.24
C GLY A 291 -8.14 -13.25 -13.96
N SER A 292 -8.77 -12.24 -14.52
CA SER A 292 -10.06 -12.33 -15.22
C SER A 292 -9.94 -13.14 -16.51
N ASN A 293 -10.89 -14.01 -16.76
CA ASN A 293 -10.96 -14.79 -17.99
C ASN A 293 -11.13 -13.94 -19.26
N ALA A 294 -11.56 -12.68 -19.13
CA ALA A 294 -11.65 -11.73 -20.23
C ALA A 294 -10.26 -11.28 -20.75
N TYR A 295 -9.21 -11.49 -19.98
CA TYR A 295 -7.84 -11.08 -20.30
C TYR A 295 -6.91 -12.30 -20.37
N PRO A 296 -6.64 -12.84 -21.59
CA PRO A 296 -5.90 -14.10 -21.74
C PRO A 296 -4.52 -14.15 -21.09
N ALA A 297 -3.87 -13.00 -20.92
CA ALA A 297 -2.54 -12.91 -20.34
C ALA A 297 -2.50 -13.29 -18.84
N VAL A 298 -3.60 -13.08 -18.13
CA VAL A 298 -3.72 -13.31 -16.67
C VAL A 298 -4.82 -14.32 -16.33
N ALA A 299 -5.57 -14.81 -17.31
CA ALA A 299 -6.72 -15.69 -17.10
C ALA A 299 -6.38 -16.91 -16.23
N GLY A 300 -7.09 -17.06 -15.12
CA GLY A 300 -6.90 -18.16 -14.18
C GLY A 300 -5.64 -18.07 -13.31
N GLN A 301 -4.86 -16.99 -13.37
CA GLN A 301 -3.78 -16.73 -12.44
C GLN A 301 -4.32 -16.29 -11.07
N TYR A 302 -3.60 -16.60 -10.01
CA TYR A 302 -3.91 -16.21 -8.65
C TYR A 302 -2.69 -15.54 -8.00
N GLU A 303 -2.94 -14.46 -7.26
CA GLU A 303 -1.95 -13.76 -6.44
C GLU A 303 -2.51 -13.58 -5.02
N ILE A 304 -1.64 -13.69 -4.02
CA ILE A 304 -1.94 -13.41 -2.62
C ILE A 304 -1.14 -12.20 -2.16
N TYR A 305 -1.78 -11.36 -1.38
CA TYR A 305 -1.23 -10.11 -0.82
C TYR A 305 -1.33 -10.15 0.70
N ASP A 306 -0.20 -10.06 1.37
CA ASP A 306 -0.12 -9.87 2.82
C ASP A 306 -0.45 -8.43 3.17
N ILE A 307 -1.33 -8.20 4.13
CA ILE A 307 -1.78 -6.86 4.53
C ILE A 307 -1.66 -6.70 6.05
N SER A 308 -1.17 -5.54 6.50
CA SER A 308 -1.21 -5.11 7.91
C SER A 308 -1.03 -3.60 7.99
N ASN A 309 -1.54 -2.98 9.07
CA ASN A 309 -1.45 -1.54 9.30
C ASN A 309 -1.91 -0.71 8.07
N ASN A 310 -3.00 -1.11 7.45
CA ASN A 310 -3.57 -0.47 6.27
C ASN A 310 -2.60 -0.40 5.07
N ALA A 311 -1.71 -1.36 4.94
CA ALA A 311 -0.74 -1.41 3.86
C ALA A 311 -0.50 -2.83 3.35
N ILE A 312 -0.28 -2.96 2.05
CA ILE A 312 0.20 -4.21 1.46
C ILE A 312 1.68 -4.38 1.84
N LEU A 313 2.00 -5.49 2.52
CA LEU A 313 3.35 -5.83 2.93
C LEU A 313 4.13 -6.50 1.81
N ALA A 314 3.47 -7.44 1.13
CA ALA A 314 4.07 -8.25 0.08
C ALA A 314 2.99 -8.81 -0.85
N ALA A 315 3.42 -9.27 -2.03
CA ALA A 315 2.58 -9.94 -3.01
C ALA A 315 3.30 -11.16 -3.56
N TYR A 316 2.58 -12.26 -3.76
CA TYR A 316 3.13 -13.53 -4.23
C TYR A 316 2.22 -14.15 -5.27
N SER A 317 2.80 -14.76 -6.31
CA SER A 317 2.05 -15.53 -7.27
C SER A 317 1.78 -16.92 -6.71
N LEU A 318 0.51 -17.33 -6.71
CA LEU A 318 0.09 -18.69 -6.36
C LEU A 318 0.04 -19.62 -7.59
N GLY A 319 0.29 -19.07 -8.80
CA GLY A 319 0.25 -19.85 -10.04
C GLY A 319 -1.06 -19.71 -10.78
N GLN A 320 -1.35 -20.67 -11.66
CA GLN A 320 -2.50 -20.65 -12.56
C GLN A 320 -3.34 -21.91 -12.43
N VAL A 321 -4.65 -21.74 -12.37
CA VAL A 321 -5.65 -22.83 -12.41
C VAL A 321 -6.48 -22.67 -13.69
N GLY A 322 -7.13 -23.74 -14.14
CA GLY A 322 -7.98 -23.70 -15.33
C GLY A 322 -9.06 -22.60 -15.23
N THR A 323 -9.41 -22.00 -16.36
CA THR A 323 -10.39 -20.88 -16.42
C THR A 323 -11.81 -21.28 -16.04
N ASP A 324 -12.11 -22.58 -16.02
CA ASP A 324 -13.37 -23.17 -15.56
C ASP A 324 -13.47 -23.32 -14.03
N TRP A 325 -12.40 -23.01 -13.30
CA TRP A 325 -12.40 -22.96 -11.84
C TRP A 325 -12.67 -21.53 -11.36
N ALA A 326 -13.72 -21.38 -10.58
CA ALA A 326 -14.11 -20.12 -9.97
C ALA A 326 -13.70 -20.10 -8.48
N PHE A 327 -13.25 -18.97 -8.01
CA PHE A 327 -12.98 -18.73 -6.59
C PHE A 327 -14.29 -18.83 -5.79
N VAL A 328 -14.22 -19.48 -4.64
CA VAL A 328 -15.35 -19.64 -3.72
C VAL A 328 -15.10 -18.89 -2.42
N THR A 329 -14.01 -19.19 -1.73
CA THR A 329 -13.67 -18.57 -0.43
C THR A 329 -12.22 -18.79 -0.04
N LEU A 330 -11.77 -18.04 0.96
CA LEU A 330 -10.63 -18.37 1.81
C LEU A 330 -11.12 -18.93 3.15
N GLY A 331 -10.32 -19.76 3.78
CA GLY A 331 -10.64 -20.28 5.11
C GLY A 331 -9.60 -21.29 5.58
N GLY A 332 -9.64 -21.66 6.84
CA GLY A 332 -8.83 -22.73 7.41
C GLY A 332 -9.48 -24.08 7.18
N PHE A 333 -9.11 -24.80 6.15
CA PHE A 333 -9.60 -26.14 5.84
C PHE A 333 -8.59 -27.22 6.24
N PHE A 334 -7.32 -26.85 6.37
CA PHE A 334 -6.23 -27.74 6.76
C PHE A 334 -5.27 -27.05 7.72
N GLY A 335 -4.91 -27.75 8.80
CA GLY A 335 -3.92 -27.23 9.75
C GLY A 335 -4.42 -26.07 10.62
N SER A 336 -3.50 -25.20 10.99
CA SER A 336 -3.75 -24.01 11.83
C SER A 336 -3.65 -22.69 11.04
N ASP A 337 -3.34 -22.74 9.76
CA ASP A 337 -3.37 -21.59 8.85
C ASP A 337 -4.80 -21.36 8.34
N THR A 338 -5.17 -20.12 8.15
CA THR A 338 -6.55 -19.72 7.86
C THR A 338 -6.76 -19.25 6.43
N THR A 339 -5.75 -19.43 5.57
CA THR A 339 -5.74 -18.80 4.24
C THR A 339 -5.90 -19.81 3.10
N ASP A 340 -6.33 -21.04 3.37
CA ASP A 340 -6.59 -22.01 2.31
C ASP A 340 -7.64 -21.51 1.32
N MET A 341 -7.45 -21.83 0.04
CA MET A 341 -8.30 -21.38 -1.03
C MET A 341 -9.22 -22.50 -1.53
N LEU A 342 -10.52 -22.25 -1.51
CA LEU A 342 -11.51 -23.17 -2.08
C LEU A 342 -11.95 -22.67 -3.46
N LEU A 343 -11.88 -23.55 -4.44
CA LEU A 343 -12.36 -23.32 -5.81
C LEU A 343 -13.52 -24.26 -6.16
N ARG A 344 -14.37 -23.83 -7.10
CA ARG A 344 -15.43 -24.64 -7.69
C ARG A 344 -15.34 -24.66 -9.20
N ASN A 345 -15.41 -25.84 -9.78
CA ASN A 345 -15.48 -25.98 -11.23
C ASN A 345 -16.88 -25.61 -11.73
N SER A 346 -16.95 -24.64 -12.64
CA SER A 346 -18.21 -24.09 -13.19
C SER A 346 -18.93 -25.05 -14.14
N ASN A 347 -18.24 -26.05 -14.71
CA ASN A 347 -18.78 -27.00 -15.64
C ASN A 347 -19.27 -28.28 -14.96
N THR A 348 -18.58 -28.72 -13.91
CA THR A 348 -18.85 -29.99 -13.24
C THR A 348 -19.48 -29.84 -11.87
N GLY A 349 -19.30 -28.71 -11.22
CA GLY A 349 -19.68 -28.47 -9.81
C GLY A 349 -18.73 -29.11 -8.80
N GLY A 350 -17.54 -29.56 -9.23
CA GLY A 350 -16.49 -30.08 -8.36
C GLY A 350 -15.88 -29.00 -7.49
N PHE A 351 -15.51 -29.36 -6.25
CA PHE A 351 -14.81 -28.49 -5.31
C PHE A 351 -13.39 -28.97 -5.08
N GLU A 352 -12.44 -28.06 -5.04
CA GLU A 352 -11.03 -28.32 -4.77
C GLU A 352 -10.48 -27.29 -3.78
N VAL A 353 -9.80 -27.75 -2.73
CA VAL A 353 -9.10 -26.93 -1.73
C VAL A 353 -7.63 -26.91 -2.08
N TYR A 354 -7.03 -25.73 -1.99
CA TYR A 354 -5.60 -25.51 -2.08
C TYR A 354 -5.08 -25.02 -0.72
N ASP A 355 -4.21 -25.81 -0.09
CA ASP A 355 -3.56 -25.45 1.15
C ASP A 355 -2.53 -24.37 0.86
N ILE A 356 -2.63 -23.25 1.56
CA ILE A 356 -1.70 -22.12 1.42
C ILE A 356 -0.99 -21.92 2.76
N SER A 357 0.32 -22.01 2.76
CA SER A 357 1.16 -21.72 3.91
C SER A 357 2.36 -20.88 3.50
N ASN A 358 2.64 -19.81 4.24
CA ASN A 358 3.68 -18.84 3.91
C ASN A 358 3.57 -18.35 2.45
N ASN A 359 2.37 -18.07 2.00
CA ASN A 359 2.07 -17.55 0.64
C ASN A 359 2.44 -18.52 -0.50
N LEU A 360 2.52 -19.80 -0.22
CA LEU A 360 2.79 -20.84 -1.21
C LEU A 360 1.72 -21.93 -1.12
N ILE A 361 1.31 -22.46 -2.26
CA ILE A 361 0.47 -23.66 -2.29
C ILE A 361 1.33 -24.84 -1.86
N THR A 362 0.95 -25.48 -0.76
CA THR A 362 1.65 -26.64 -0.16
C THR A 362 0.95 -27.95 -0.45
N GLY A 363 -0.33 -27.90 -0.82
CA GLY A 363 -1.13 -29.08 -1.12
C GLY A 363 -2.41 -28.71 -1.88
N ALA A 364 -3.08 -29.74 -2.37
CA ALA A 364 -4.43 -29.63 -2.94
C ALA A 364 -5.23 -30.88 -2.69
N ALA A 365 -6.54 -30.74 -2.48
CA ALA A 365 -7.44 -31.87 -2.28
C ALA A 365 -8.78 -31.64 -2.96
N PHE A 366 -9.25 -32.67 -3.66
CA PHE A 366 -10.59 -32.66 -4.28
C PHE A 366 -11.63 -33.09 -3.23
N LEU A 367 -12.56 -32.19 -2.92
CA LEU A 367 -13.63 -32.48 -1.94
C LEU A 367 -14.80 -33.26 -2.55
N GLY A 368 -14.92 -33.28 -3.88
CA GLY A 368 -15.99 -33.98 -4.61
C GLY A 368 -16.86 -33.05 -5.43
N THR A 369 -18.03 -33.55 -5.89
CA THR A 369 -18.89 -32.85 -6.84
C THR A 369 -20.32 -32.75 -6.34
N VAL A 370 -20.91 -31.56 -6.42
CA VAL A 370 -22.37 -31.38 -6.27
C VAL A 370 -22.98 -30.79 -7.54
N GLY A 371 -24.23 -31.01 -7.78
CA GLY A 371 -24.91 -30.50 -8.95
C GLY A 371 -24.84 -28.97 -9.07
N LEU A 372 -24.83 -28.46 -10.28
CA LEU A 372 -24.72 -27.00 -10.52
C LEU A 372 -25.92 -26.19 -10.00
N ASN A 373 -27.02 -26.87 -9.72
CA ASN A 373 -28.20 -26.29 -9.06
C ASN A 373 -28.02 -26.06 -7.55
N TRP A 374 -26.87 -26.46 -6.97
CA TRP A 374 -26.52 -26.14 -5.62
C TRP A 374 -25.56 -24.92 -5.61
N GLN A 375 -25.90 -23.92 -4.84
CA GLN A 375 -25.15 -22.67 -4.69
C GLN A 375 -24.52 -22.63 -3.30
N VAL A 376 -23.29 -22.12 -3.20
CA VAL A 376 -22.64 -21.88 -1.91
C VAL A 376 -23.36 -20.71 -1.24
N MET A 377 -23.76 -20.93 0.02
CA MET A 377 -24.42 -19.94 0.86
C MET A 377 -23.42 -19.27 1.81
N GLY A 378 -22.38 -19.97 2.24
CA GLY A 378 -21.37 -19.43 3.14
C GLY A 378 -20.64 -20.53 3.90
N PHE A 379 -19.74 -20.06 4.75
CA PHE A 379 -18.90 -20.91 5.59
C PHE A 379 -18.99 -20.46 7.04
N GLY A 380 -18.92 -21.42 7.94
CA GLY A 380 -18.96 -21.17 9.37
C GLY A 380 -18.90 -22.47 10.19
N ASN A 381 -18.84 -22.36 11.50
CA ASN A 381 -18.86 -23.51 12.39
C ASN A 381 -20.30 -23.96 12.69
N PHE A 382 -20.97 -24.52 11.69
CA PHE A 382 -22.37 -24.97 11.79
C PHE A 382 -22.48 -26.31 12.55
N SER A 383 -21.45 -27.14 12.48
CA SER A 383 -21.34 -28.39 13.24
C SER A 383 -21.08 -28.19 14.72
N SER A 384 -20.64 -26.98 15.13
CA SER A 384 -20.16 -26.69 16.49
C SER A 384 -18.91 -27.49 16.92
N LEU A 385 -18.18 -28.03 15.95
CA LEU A 385 -16.94 -28.78 16.16
C LEU A 385 -15.68 -27.93 16.04
N GLY A 386 -15.84 -26.63 15.78
CA GLY A 386 -14.73 -25.69 15.53
C GLY A 386 -14.10 -25.85 14.15
N GLU A 387 -14.87 -26.35 13.19
CA GLU A 387 -14.46 -26.59 11.81
C GLU A 387 -15.07 -25.53 10.87
N ASN A 388 -14.54 -25.44 9.66
CA ASN A 388 -15.03 -24.51 8.66
C ASN A 388 -16.01 -25.23 7.70
N ASP A 389 -17.26 -25.33 8.12
CA ASP A 389 -18.29 -26.07 7.40
C ASP A 389 -18.82 -25.25 6.22
N MET A 390 -19.20 -25.92 5.14
CA MET A 390 -19.75 -25.33 3.94
C MET A 390 -21.28 -25.50 3.88
N MET A 391 -22.01 -24.39 3.74
CA MET A 391 -23.45 -24.43 3.51
C MET A 391 -23.78 -24.25 2.04
N LEU A 392 -24.59 -25.16 1.51
CA LEU A 392 -25.12 -25.10 0.15
C LEU A 392 -26.63 -24.96 0.16
N ARG A 393 -27.19 -24.29 -0.88
CA ARG A 393 -28.61 -24.17 -1.13
C ARG A 393 -28.95 -24.61 -2.56
N ASN A 394 -29.97 -25.40 -2.69
CA ASN A 394 -30.50 -25.76 -4.00
C ASN A 394 -31.34 -24.63 -4.59
N SER A 395 -30.96 -24.13 -5.76
CA SER A 395 -31.60 -22.99 -6.42
C SER A 395 -33.00 -23.30 -6.95
N GLY A 396 -33.32 -24.59 -7.18
CA GLY A 396 -34.64 -25.00 -7.67
C GLY A 396 -35.65 -25.33 -6.55
N THR A 397 -35.15 -25.79 -5.38
CA THR A 397 -36.04 -26.24 -4.29
C THR A 397 -35.95 -25.37 -3.04
N GLY A 398 -34.88 -24.61 -2.89
CA GLY A 398 -34.57 -23.88 -1.64
C GLY A 398 -34.07 -24.76 -0.50
N GLY A 399 -33.82 -26.06 -0.75
CA GLY A 399 -33.24 -26.96 0.25
C GLY A 399 -31.84 -26.56 0.64
N MET A 400 -31.52 -26.61 1.93
CA MET A 400 -30.21 -26.23 2.49
C MET A 400 -29.50 -27.44 3.07
N GLN A 401 -28.21 -27.55 2.78
CA GLN A 401 -27.33 -28.63 3.23
C GLN A 401 -26.01 -28.09 3.77
N VAL A 402 -25.58 -28.59 4.91
CA VAL A 402 -24.25 -28.33 5.47
C VAL A 402 -23.35 -29.52 5.17
N TYR A 403 -22.09 -29.22 4.88
CA TYR A 403 -20.99 -30.19 4.76
C TYR A 403 -19.89 -29.80 5.74
N ASP A 404 -19.59 -30.70 6.67
CA ASP A 404 -18.52 -30.56 7.65
C ASP A 404 -17.18 -30.83 6.95
N ILE A 405 -16.24 -29.88 7.00
CA ILE A 405 -14.94 -29.99 6.31
C ILE A 405 -13.83 -29.93 7.35
N LYS A 406 -12.98 -30.96 7.36
CA LYS A 406 -11.81 -31.05 8.23
C LYS A 406 -10.65 -31.73 7.52
N ASN A 407 -9.45 -31.18 7.67
CA ASN A 407 -8.25 -31.73 7.04
C ASN A 407 -8.47 -32.02 5.55
N ASN A 408 -9.06 -31.09 4.83
CA ASN A 408 -9.37 -31.19 3.39
C ASN A 408 -10.26 -32.39 3.03
N GLN A 409 -11.11 -32.82 3.91
CA GLN A 409 -12.05 -33.90 3.69
C GLN A 409 -13.44 -33.53 4.22
N ILE A 410 -14.48 -33.96 3.52
CA ILE A 410 -15.82 -33.92 4.06
C ILE A 410 -15.97 -35.04 5.08
N THR A 411 -16.23 -34.65 6.32
CA THR A 411 -16.36 -35.57 7.46
C THR A 411 -17.81 -35.87 7.80
N GLY A 412 -18.73 -34.98 7.39
CA GLY A 412 -20.15 -35.14 7.65
C GLY A 412 -21.00 -34.31 6.71
N SER A 413 -22.29 -34.53 6.70
CA SER A 413 -23.24 -33.67 6.05
C SER A 413 -24.64 -33.78 6.68
N ALA A 414 -25.40 -32.68 6.65
CA ALA A 414 -26.76 -32.64 7.18
C ALA A 414 -27.67 -31.75 6.33
N PHE A 415 -28.89 -32.23 6.08
CA PHE A 415 -29.95 -31.41 5.52
C PHE A 415 -30.61 -30.63 6.64
N ILE A 416 -30.57 -29.28 6.57
CA ILE A 416 -31.04 -28.43 7.67
C ILE A 416 -32.42 -27.83 7.43
N GLY A 417 -33.01 -28.02 6.27
CA GLY A 417 -34.36 -27.55 5.95
C GLY A 417 -34.48 -26.88 4.59
N THR A 418 -35.62 -26.27 4.34
CA THR A 418 -35.93 -25.60 3.08
C THR A 418 -36.44 -24.19 3.35
N VAL A 419 -35.94 -23.20 2.63
CA VAL A 419 -36.46 -21.83 2.61
C VAL A 419 -37.02 -21.45 1.27
N GLY A 420 -37.96 -20.53 1.24
CA GLY A 420 -38.57 -20.06 -0.03
C GLY A 420 -37.54 -19.49 -1.00
N LEU A 421 -37.78 -19.60 -2.29
CA LEU A 421 -36.83 -19.15 -3.33
C LEU A 421 -36.61 -17.62 -3.33
N ASN A 422 -37.56 -16.86 -2.77
CA ASN A 422 -37.42 -15.41 -2.57
C ASN A 422 -36.42 -15.03 -1.45
N TRP A 423 -36.00 -15.98 -0.63
CA TRP A 423 -34.98 -15.74 0.38
C TRP A 423 -33.59 -15.94 -0.23
N GLN A 424 -32.76 -14.94 -0.10
CA GLN A 424 -31.38 -14.93 -0.57
C GLN A 424 -30.43 -14.88 0.63
N MET A 425 -29.22 -15.37 0.46
CA MET A 425 -28.22 -15.21 1.49
C MET A 425 -27.86 -13.74 1.68
N ALA A 426 -27.82 -13.30 2.94
CA ALA A 426 -27.27 -12.02 3.35
C ALA A 426 -25.86 -12.19 3.95
N GLY A 427 -25.58 -13.31 4.61
CA GLY A 427 -24.26 -13.64 5.15
C GLY A 427 -24.34 -14.67 6.27
N VAL A 428 -23.17 -14.93 6.86
CA VAL A 428 -23.01 -15.72 8.07
C VAL A 428 -22.50 -14.82 9.17
N SER A 429 -23.15 -14.82 10.30
CA SER A 429 -22.76 -14.12 11.53
C SER A 429 -22.14 -15.13 12.48
N ASN A 430 -21.01 -14.81 13.09
CA ASN A 430 -20.27 -15.72 13.96
C ASN A 430 -20.35 -15.24 15.42
N HIS A 431 -20.91 -16.06 16.29
CA HIS A 431 -21.00 -15.78 17.72
C HIS A 431 -20.18 -16.79 18.52
N GLY A 432 -18.96 -16.40 18.89
CA GLY A 432 -18.04 -17.26 19.63
C GLY A 432 -17.71 -18.55 18.89
N THR A 433 -18.32 -19.70 19.29
CA THR A 433 -18.09 -21.01 18.67
C THR A 433 -19.19 -21.45 17.72
N GLN A 434 -20.19 -20.61 17.43
CA GLN A 434 -21.33 -20.93 16.56
C GLN A 434 -21.42 -19.93 15.42
N SER A 435 -22.03 -20.36 14.31
CA SER A 435 -22.27 -19.54 13.15
C SER A 435 -23.74 -19.54 12.78
N ASP A 436 -24.32 -18.37 12.62
CA ASP A 436 -25.72 -18.16 12.32
C ASP A 436 -25.89 -17.69 10.87
N LEU A 437 -26.94 -18.18 10.22
CA LEU A 437 -27.24 -17.83 8.84
C LEU A 437 -28.20 -16.63 8.81
N VAL A 438 -27.84 -15.56 8.10
CA VAL A 438 -28.74 -14.44 7.84
C VAL A 438 -29.23 -14.49 6.39
N LEU A 439 -30.56 -14.47 6.25
CA LEU A 439 -31.24 -14.45 4.96
C LEU A 439 -32.00 -13.15 4.78
N ARG A 440 -32.13 -12.72 3.51
CA ARG A 440 -32.90 -11.54 3.09
C ARG A 440 -33.96 -11.93 2.07
N ASP A 441 -35.17 -11.50 2.28
CA ASP A 441 -36.25 -11.61 1.31
C ASP A 441 -36.06 -10.61 0.17
N SER A 442 -35.95 -11.09 -1.07
CA SER A 442 -35.70 -10.26 -2.26
C SER A 442 -36.89 -9.41 -2.69
N GLY A 443 -38.11 -9.76 -2.24
CA GLY A 443 -39.32 -9.03 -2.59
C GLY A 443 -39.70 -7.96 -1.56
N THR A 444 -39.39 -8.17 -0.29
CA THR A 444 -39.79 -7.29 0.82
C THR A 444 -38.64 -6.59 1.51
N GLY A 445 -37.40 -7.10 1.37
CA GLY A 445 -36.24 -6.64 2.15
C GLY A 445 -36.23 -7.16 3.58
N GLY A 446 -37.11 -8.07 3.95
CA GLY A 446 -37.16 -8.68 5.28
C GLY A 446 -35.88 -9.45 5.59
N LEU A 447 -35.36 -9.34 6.79
CA LEU A 447 -34.15 -10.01 7.27
C LEU A 447 -34.53 -11.04 8.36
N MET A 448 -33.98 -12.23 8.24
CA MET A 448 -34.13 -13.32 9.21
C MET A 448 -32.77 -13.88 9.58
N ILE A 449 -32.53 -14.09 10.86
CA ILE A 449 -31.40 -14.83 11.38
C ILE A 449 -31.85 -16.22 11.83
N TYR A 450 -31.08 -17.24 11.46
CA TYR A 450 -31.28 -18.62 11.83
C TYR A 450 -30.08 -19.11 12.64
N ASN A 451 -30.32 -19.44 13.90
CA ASN A 451 -29.29 -20.01 14.75
C ASN A 451 -29.05 -21.48 14.38
N ILE A 452 -27.80 -21.82 14.10
CA ILE A 452 -27.42 -23.18 13.69
C ILE A 452 -26.48 -23.75 14.75
N ASN A 453 -26.82 -24.94 15.22
CA ASN A 453 -26.05 -25.68 16.21
C ASN A 453 -26.10 -27.18 15.90
N ASN A 454 -24.93 -27.84 15.91
CA ASN A 454 -24.81 -29.26 15.56
C ASN A 454 -25.52 -29.60 14.24
N ASN A 455 -25.33 -28.75 13.21
CA ASN A 455 -25.95 -28.89 11.88
C ASN A 455 -27.49 -28.91 11.91
N GLN A 456 -28.09 -28.21 12.85
CA GLN A 456 -29.55 -28.08 12.96
C GLN A 456 -29.94 -26.62 13.23
N ILE A 457 -31.07 -26.20 12.66
CA ILE A 457 -31.66 -24.90 13.03
C ILE A 457 -32.23 -25.05 14.43
N SER A 458 -31.64 -24.35 15.39
CA SER A 458 -32.02 -24.34 16.81
C SER A 458 -32.97 -23.19 17.14
N GLY A 459 -33.00 -22.15 16.30
CA GLY A 459 -33.85 -20.97 16.47
C GLY A 459 -33.91 -20.11 15.23
N ALA A 460 -34.86 -19.19 15.19
CA ALA A 460 -34.96 -18.18 14.15
C ALA A 460 -35.61 -16.91 14.69
N ALA A 461 -35.15 -15.75 14.23
CA ALA A 461 -35.73 -14.45 14.59
C ALA A 461 -35.74 -13.49 13.40
N SER A 462 -36.72 -12.58 13.37
CA SER A 462 -36.73 -11.49 12.39
C SER A 462 -35.85 -10.34 12.89
N LEU A 463 -34.94 -9.91 12.06
CA LEU A 463 -34.13 -8.69 12.27
C LEU A 463 -34.85 -7.43 11.75
N GLY A 464 -36.06 -7.55 11.20
CA GLY A 464 -36.81 -6.44 10.63
C GLY A 464 -36.74 -6.39 9.10
N THR A 465 -36.93 -5.19 8.54
CA THR A 465 -36.99 -4.98 7.08
C THR A 465 -36.14 -3.77 6.72
N VAL A 466 -35.31 -3.90 5.71
CA VAL A 466 -34.55 -2.81 5.10
C VAL A 466 -35.04 -2.55 3.68
N GLY A 467 -34.88 -1.34 3.17
CA GLY A 467 -35.26 -1.01 1.79
C GLY A 467 -34.60 -1.91 0.77
N LEU A 468 -35.25 -2.16 -0.36
CA LEU A 468 -34.71 -3.03 -1.43
C LEU A 468 -33.43 -2.46 -2.07
N ASP A 469 -33.20 -1.17 -1.94
CA ASP A 469 -32.00 -0.46 -2.36
C ASP A 469 -30.81 -0.61 -1.38
N TRP A 470 -31.04 -1.25 -0.22
CA TRP A 470 -30.00 -1.59 0.73
C TRP A 470 -29.58 -3.05 0.59
N GLN A 471 -28.31 -3.30 0.49
CA GLN A 471 -27.72 -4.65 0.42
C GLN A 471 -26.84 -4.88 1.65
N VAL A 472 -26.92 -6.09 2.21
CA VAL A 472 -25.98 -6.50 3.26
C VAL A 472 -24.61 -6.68 2.58
N SER A 473 -23.63 -5.97 3.12
CA SER A 473 -22.26 -5.99 2.62
C SER A 473 -21.37 -6.93 3.42
N GLY A 474 -21.58 -7.05 4.74
CA GLY A 474 -20.77 -7.95 5.55
C GLY A 474 -21.17 -7.94 7.02
N PHE A 475 -20.46 -8.78 7.78
CA PHE A 475 -20.59 -8.89 9.22
C PHE A 475 -19.20 -8.71 9.85
N GLY A 476 -19.14 -8.18 11.07
CA GLY A 476 -17.91 -7.99 11.83
C GLY A 476 -18.19 -7.34 13.19
N ASP A 477 -17.24 -7.41 14.10
CA ASP A 477 -17.31 -6.70 15.38
C ASP A 477 -16.93 -5.22 15.16
N PHE A 478 -17.85 -4.44 14.58
CA PHE A 478 -17.65 -3.01 14.35
C PHE A 478 -17.94 -2.17 15.59
N SER A 479 -18.74 -2.70 16.51
CA SER A 479 -19.05 -2.08 17.79
C SER A 479 -17.95 -2.22 18.83
N SER A 480 -16.96 -3.09 18.58
CA SER A 480 -15.90 -3.46 19.53
C SER A 480 -16.44 -4.09 20.83
N ARG A 481 -17.55 -4.83 20.73
CA ARG A 481 -18.22 -5.52 21.85
C ARG A 481 -18.10 -7.03 21.79
N ASN A 482 -17.34 -7.56 20.85
CA ASN A 482 -17.21 -8.99 20.55
C ASN A 482 -18.58 -9.61 20.17
N GLU A 483 -19.37 -8.85 19.43
CA GLU A 483 -20.63 -9.23 18.80
C GLU A 483 -20.51 -9.00 17.28
N ASP A 484 -21.23 -9.78 16.47
CA ASP A 484 -21.23 -9.60 15.02
C ASP A 484 -22.28 -8.58 14.61
N ASP A 485 -21.83 -7.44 14.16
CA ASP A 485 -22.67 -6.38 13.62
C ASP A 485 -22.82 -6.55 12.11
N MET A 486 -23.88 -6.00 11.53
CA MET A 486 -24.21 -6.11 10.12
C MET A 486 -24.02 -4.77 9.41
N LEU A 487 -23.16 -4.77 8.37
CA LEU A 487 -22.95 -3.61 7.52
C LEU A 487 -23.82 -3.70 6.26
N LEU A 488 -24.53 -2.61 5.97
CA LEU A 488 -25.35 -2.45 4.77
C LEU A 488 -24.84 -1.30 3.90
N ARG A 489 -25.04 -1.45 2.59
CA ARG A 489 -24.74 -0.42 1.61
C ARG A 489 -25.95 -0.13 0.74
N ASN A 490 -26.26 1.14 0.56
CA ASN A 490 -27.29 1.57 -0.41
C ASN A 490 -26.71 1.59 -1.82
N VAL A 491 -27.31 0.83 -2.73
CA VAL A 491 -26.80 0.68 -4.11
C VAL A 491 -27.01 1.91 -4.98
N ASN A 492 -27.95 2.79 -4.61
CA ASN A 492 -28.28 3.98 -5.38
C ASN A 492 -27.48 5.22 -4.91
N THR A 493 -27.21 5.30 -3.62
CA THR A 493 -26.57 6.49 -3.01
C THR A 493 -25.15 6.24 -2.54
N GLY A 494 -24.77 4.97 -2.35
CA GLY A 494 -23.50 4.61 -1.72
C GLY A 494 -23.46 4.79 -0.20
N GLY A 495 -24.62 5.08 0.42
CA GLY A 495 -24.72 5.20 1.88
C GLY A 495 -24.34 3.91 2.59
N LEU A 496 -23.63 4.01 3.71
CA LEU A 496 -23.25 2.90 4.59
C LEU A 496 -23.99 3.01 5.91
N GLU A 497 -24.66 1.94 6.32
CA GLU A 497 -25.31 1.80 7.61
C GLU A 497 -24.83 0.55 8.34
N LEU A 498 -24.62 0.69 9.63
CA LEU A 498 -24.21 -0.37 10.53
C LEU A 498 -25.31 -0.68 11.54
N TYR A 499 -25.59 -1.95 11.75
CA TYR A 499 -26.58 -2.43 12.72
C TYR A 499 -25.91 -3.34 13.73
N ASP A 500 -25.90 -2.94 15.00
CA ASP A 500 -25.49 -3.79 16.11
C ASP A 500 -26.52 -4.91 16.29
N ILE A 501 -26.07 -6.15 16.34
CA ILE A 501 -26.90 -7.33 16.53
C ILE A 501 -26.50 -8.02 17.84
N SER A 502 -27.44 -8.13 18.75
CA SER A 502 -27.28 -8.87 19.99
C SER A 502 -28.51 -9.71 20.29
N ASN A 503 -28.33 -10.96 20.70
CA ASN A 503 -29.43 -11.90 21.00
C ASN A 503 -30.49 -11.95 19.89
N ASN A 504 -30.05 -12.01 18.65
CA ASN A 504 -30.89 -12.05 17.44
C ASN A 504 -31.82 -10.83 17.27
N GLN A 505 -31.43 -9.67 17.78
CA GLN A 505 -32.15 -8.42 17.65
C GLN A 505 -31.20 -7.30 17.26
N ILE A 506 -31.69 -6.36 16.42
CA ILE A 506 -30.98 -5.11 16.17
C ILE A 506 -31.11 -4.23 17.41
N THR A 507 -30.00 -3.91 18.02
CA THR A 507 -29.90 -3.10 19.24
C THR A 507 -29.44 -1.66 18.99
N GLY A 508 -28.85 -1.39 17.82
CA GLY A 508 -28.40 -0.07 17.39
C GLY A 508 -28.37 0.05 15.88
N ALA A 509 -28.39 1.28 15.39
CA ALA A 509 -28.24 1.60 13.97
C ALA A 509 -27.42 2.89 13.83
N PHE A 510 -26.41 2.88 12.97
CA PHE A 510 -25.44 3.95 12.81
C PHE A 510 -25.16 4.23 11.33
N PHE A 511 -25.28 5.47 10.92
CA PHE A 511 -24.92 5.89 9.57
C PHE A 511 -23.44 6.27 9.54
N LEU A 512 -22.65 5.54 8.76
CA LEU A 512 -21.21 5.74 8.67
C LEU A 512 -20.81 6.81 7.64
N GLY A 513 -21.72 7.17 6.73
CA GLY A 513 -21.44 8.12 5.66
C GLY A 513 -21.81 7.59 4.28
N THR A 514 -21.33 8.27 3.24
CA THR A 514 -21.62 7.93 1.84
C THR A 514 -20.34 7.82 1.05
N ILE A 515 -20.18 6.72 0.33
CA ILE A 515 -19.05 6.47 -0.58
C ILE A 515 -19.61 6.35 -1.99
N GLY A 516 -18.87 6.84 -2.98
CA GLY A 516 -19.31 6.82 -4.38
C GLY A 516 -19.82 5.45 -4.83
N VAL A 517 -20.84 5.43 -5.69
CA VAL A 517 -21.44 4.18 -6.19
C VAL A 517 -20.49 3.35 -7.06
N ASP A 518 -19.42 3.95 -7.56
CA ASP A 518 -18.32 3.30 -8.26
C ASP A 518 -17.37 2.51 -7.35
N TRP A 519 -17.52 2.63 -6.03
CA TRP A 519 -16.85 1.80 -5.06
C TRP A 519 -17.72 0.61 -4.67
N GLN A 520 -17.23 -0.58 -4.86
CA GLN A 520 -17.91 -1.83 -4.50
C GLN A 520 -17.29 -2.45 -3.26
N PHE A 521 -18.11 -3.17 -2.51
CA PHE A 521 -17.68 -3.95 -1.37
C PHE A 521 -16.69 -5.03 -1.81
N ALA A 522 -15.53 -5.06 -1.15
CA ALA A 522 -14.49 -6.07 -1.33
C ALA A 522 -14.48 -7.09 -0.20
N GLY A 523 -14.69 -6.66 1.04
CA GLY A 523 -14.75 -7.55 2.20
C GLY A 523 -14.62 -6.81 3.52
N VAL A 524 -14.68 -7.59 4.59
CA VAL A 524 -14.33 -7.18 5.95
C VAL A 524 -13.16 -8.05 6.41
N ALA A 525 -12.09 -7.44 6.88
CA ALA A 525 -10.91 -8.15 7.35
C ALA A 525 -10.10 -7.28 8.33
N PRO A 526 -9.23 -7.85 9.17
CA PRO A 526 -8.41 -7.09 10.12
C PRO A 526 -7.20 -6.42 9.44
N VAL A 527 -7.46 -5.50 8.53
CA VAL A 527 -6.46 -4.82 7.68
C VAL A 527 -5.63 -3.83 8.47
N HIS A 528 -6.25 -3.11 9.40
CA HIS A 528 -5.54 -2.17 10.29
C HIS A 528 -4.69 -2.91 11.32
N GLY A 529 -5.22 -4.00 11.89
CA GLY A 529 -4.54 -4.74 12.92
C GLY A 529 -5.31 -5.99 13.35
N ALA A 530 -4.64 -6.91 14.03
CA ALA A 530 -5.25 -8.16 14.47
C ALA A 530 -6.48 -7.89 15.37
N GLY A 531 -7.60 -8.54 15.03
CA GLY A 531 -8.85 -8.44 15.77
C GLY A 531 -9.71 -7.22 15.43
N THR A 532 -9.34 -6.42 14.43
CA THR A 532 -10.20 -5.36 13.89
C THR A 532 -11.17 -5.90 12.83
N SER A 533 -12.22 -5.15 12.55
CA SER A 533 -13.18 -5.42 11.47
C SER A 533 -13.21 -4.20 10.55
N ASP A 534 -12.28 -4.17 9.59
CA ASP A 534 -12.12 -3.04 8.68
C ASP A 534 -12.85 -3.32 7.36
N LEU A 535 -13.47 -2.28 6.80
CA LEU A 535 -14.18 -2.33 5.53
C LEU A 535 -13.20 -2.10 4.38
N VAL A 536 -13.12 -3.04 3.46
CA VAL A 536 -12.36 -2.86 2.22
C VAL A 536 -13.30 -2.68 1.04
N LEU A 537 -13.03 -1.66 0.24
CA LEU A 537 -13.75 -1.34 -0.99
C LEU A 537 -12.82 -1.35 -2.19
N ARG A 538 -13.36 -1.64 -3.36
CA ARG A 538 -12.67 -1.57 -4.64
C ARG A 538 -13.41 -0.65 -5.61
N ASN A 539 -12.70 0.25 -6.25
CA ASN A 539 -13.25 1.10 -7.31
C ASN A 539 -13.35 0.31 -8.62
N VAL A 540 -14.54 0.25 -9.22
CA VAL A 540 -14.80 -0.53 -10.45
C VAL A 540 -14.23 0.09 -11.72
N ASN A 541 -13.93 1.40 -11.69
CA ASN A 541 -13.41 2.13 -12.85
C ASN A 541 -11.89 2.16 -12.89
N SER A 542 -11.24 2.22 -11.71
CA SER A 542 -9.79 2.32 -11.59
C SER A 542 -9.12 1.05 -11.09
N GLY A 543 -9.83 0.19 -10.36
CA GLY A 543 -9.25 -0.96 -9.66
C GLY A 543 -8.54 -0.60 -8.35
N ALA A 544 -8.66 0.65 -7.88
CA ALA A 544 -8.10 1.08 -6.61
C ALA A 544 -8.80 0.38 -5.44
N PHE A 545 -8.03 0.08 -4.39
CA PHE A 545 -8.53 -0.44 -3.11
C PHE A 545 -8.40 0.63 -2.03
N GLU A 546 -9.43 0.74 -1.21
CA GLU A 546 -9.49 1.64 -0.06
C GLU A 546 -9.99 0.89 1.16
N VAL A 547 -9.36 1.12 2.31
CA VAL A 547 -9.77 0.54 3.58
C VAL A 547 -10.32 1.63 4.49
N TYR A 548 -11.35 1.30 5.23
CA TYR A 548 -11.95 2.14 6.28
C TYR A 548 -11.87 1.39 7.60
N ASP A 549 -11.11 1.94 8.54
CA ASP A 549 -11.01 1.42 9.89
C ASP A 549 -12.29 1.75 10.64
N ILE A 550 -12.95 0.74 11.19
CA ILE A 550 -14.20 0.92 11.91
C ILE A 550 -14.04 0.41 13.34
N ALA A 551 -14.36 1.25 14.31
CA ALA A 551 -14.40 0.89 15.72
C ALA A 551 -15.48 1.71 16.45
N ASN A 552 -16.13 1.12 17.43
CA ASN A 552 -17.22 1.76 18.20
C ASN A 552 -18.29 2.37 17.27
N ASN A 553 -18.62 1.68 16.18
CA ASN A 553 -19.61 2.07 15.18
C ASN A 553 -19.30 3.38 14.45
N GLN A 554 -18.03 3.72 14.31
CA GLN A 554 -17.56 4.93 13.61
C GLN A 554 -16.37 4.60 12.72
N ILE A 555 -16.26 5.32 11.60
CA ILE A 555 -15.02 5.32 10.81
C ILE A 555 -13.96 6.11 11.59
N THR A 556 -12.89 5.45 11.96
CA THR A 556 -11.77 6.01 12.75
C THR A 556 -10.56 6.35 11.88
N GLY A 557 -10.47 5.78 10.69
CA GLY A 557 -9.41 6.02 9.73
C GLY A 557 -9.79 5.58 8.33
N ALA A 558 -9.02 6.00 7.36
CA ALA A 558 -9.10 5.53 5.98
C ALA A 558 -7.71 5.55 5.33
N ALA A 559 -7.43 4.57 4.49
CA ALA A 559 -6.18 4.50 3.77
C ALA A 559 -6.35 3.84 2.39
N SER A 560 -5.50 4.20 1.43
CA SER A 560 -5.42 3.52 0.15
C SER A 560 -4.50 2.31 0.26
N LEU A 561 -4.97 1.15 -0.19
CA LEU A 561 -4.13 -0.05 -0.37
C LEU A 561 -3.46 -0.09 -1.75
N GLY A 562 -3.64 0.96 -2.58
CA GLY A 562 -3.09 1.01 -3.92
C GLY A 562 -4.10 0.60 -4.99
N GLN A 563 -3.60 0.38 -6.20
CA GLN A 563 -4.42 0.09 -7.39
C GLN A 563 -3.91 -1.17 -8.07
N VAL A 564 -4.85 -2.03 -8.47
CA VAL A 564 -4.59 -3.21 -9.29
C VAL A 564 -5.40 -3.08 -10.58
N GLY A 565 -4.82 -3.46 -11.71
CA GLY A 565 -5.48 -3.37 -13.01
C GLY A 565 -6.84 -4.08 -13.05
N LEU A 566 -7.73 -3.64 -13.93
CA LEU A 566 -9.08 -4.20 -14.06
C LEU A 566 -9.09 -5.62 -14.63
N GLU A 567 -7.97 -6.09 -15.17
CA GLU A 567 -7.73 -7.47 -15.55
C GLU A 567 -7.68 -8.44 -14.36
N TRP A 568 -7.54 -7.93 -13.14
CA TRP A 568 -7.60 -8.69 -11.90
C TRP A 568 -8.96 -8.51 -11.23
N GLN A 569 -9.52 -9.58 -10.73
CA GLN A 569 -10.74 -9.63 -9.95
C GLN A 569 -10.41 -9.98 -8.50
N LEU A 570 -11.16 -9.41 -7.56
CA LEU A 570 -11.05 -9.83 -6.18
C LEU A 570 -11.52 -11.29 -6.06
N GLY A 571 -10.69 -12.14 -5.50
CA GLY A 571 -11.08 -13.46 -5.01
C GLY A 571 -11.69 -13.32 -3.62
N GLY A 572 -10.91 -12.91 -2.64
CA GLY A 572 -11.40 -12.72 -1.27
C GLY A 572 -10.38 -12.08 -0.35
N LEU A 573 -10.83 -11.80 0.85
CA LEU A 573 -10.05 -11.30 1.99
C LEU A 573 -10.24 -12.25 3.18
N ALA A 574 -9.19 -12.50 3.93
CA ALA A 574 -9.24 -13.28 5.18
C ALA A 574 -8.31 -12.68 6.24
N ALA A 575 -8.53 -13.03 7.50
CA ALA A 575 -7.55 -12.77 8.55
C ALA A 575 -6.33 -13.67 8.34
N ALA A 576 -5.14 -13.11 8.39
CA ALA A 576 -3.91 -13.89 8.39
C ALA A 576 -3.76 -14.63 9.74
N PRO A 577 -3.23 -15.86 9.76
CA PRO A 577 -2.97 -16.56 11.01
C PRO A 577 -1.90 -15.80 11.82
N PRO A 578 -2.07 -15.64 13.13
CA PRO A 578 -1.04 -15.04 13.96
C PRO A 578 0.23 -15.91 13.92
N ALA A 579 1.36 -15.32 13.61
CA ALA A 579 2.64 -16.02 13.58
C ALA A 579 2.90 -16.71 14.93
N GLY A 580 2.83 -18.04 14.97
CA GLY A 580 3.11 -18.86 16.15
C GLY A 580 1.90 -19.25 17.02
N ALA A 581 0.67 -19.00 16.61
CA ALA A 581 -0.52 -19.46 17.34
C ALA A 581 -0.82 -20.93 17.06
N MET A 582 -0.33 -21.79 17.90
CA MET A 582 -0.86 -23.14 18.06
C MET A 582 -2.17 -23.07 18.84
N GLY A 583 -3.31 -23.32 18.18
CA GLY A 583 -4.58 -23.66 18.79
C GLY A 583 -5.17 -22.62 19.76
N GLY A 584 -5.81 -21.63 19.24
CA GLY A 584 -6.79 -20.79 19.93
C GLY A 584 -7.88 -20.42 18.94
N SER A 585 -9.15 -20.59 19.32
CA SER A 585 -10.34 -20.23 18.53
C SER A 585 -10.33 -18.74 18.20
N GLY A 586 -9.57 -18.36 17.18
CA GLY A 586 -9.72 -17.09 16.52
C GLY A 586 -10.97 -17.16 15.67
N SER A 587 -11.85 -16.17 15.81
CA SER A 587 -13.01 -16.00 14.95
C SER A 587 -12.61 -16.21 13.50
N THR A 588 -13.09 -17.28 12.89
CA THR A 588 -12.98 -17.52 11.46
C THR A 588 -13.73 -16.39 10.78
N SER A 589 -12.98 -15.42 10.34
CA SER A 589 -13.50 -14.23 9.75
C SER A 589 -14.23 -14.53 8.47
N GLN A 590 -15.30 -14.03 8.45
CA GLN A 590 -16.26 -13.73 7.45
C GLN A 590 -15.66 -13.49 6.08
N LEU A 591 -15.73 -14.47 5.24
CA LEU A 591 -15.79 -14.27 3.80
C LEU A 591 -17.23 -14.14 3.37
N VAL A 592 -17.74 -12.94 3.51
CA VAL A 592 -19.00 -12.59 2.90
C VAL A 592 -18.76 -12.35 1.42
N GLN A 593 -19.35 -13.20 0.65
CA GLN A 593 -19.59 -13.15 -0.76
C GLN A 593 -19.54 -11.78 -1.43
N ALA A 594 -18.36 -11.37 -1.87
CA ALA A 594 -18.26 -10.40 -2.97
C ALA A 594 -18.59 -11.04 -4.34
N THR A 595 -18.70 -12.37 -4.40
CA THR A 595 -18.85 -13.11 -5.68
C THR A 595 -20.28 -13.21 -6.21
N ALA A 596 -21.31 -12.86 -5.44
CA ALA A 596 -22.69 -12.96 -5.89
C ALA A 596 -23.17 -11.77 -6.74
N SER A 597 -22.45 -10.66 -6.82
CA SER A 597 -22.86 -9.47 -7.57
C SER A 597 -22.12 -9.22 -8.87
N LEU A 598 -21.15 -10.06 -9.23
CA LEU A 598 -20.48 -10.02 -10.54
C LEU A 598 -21.10 -11.05 -11.51
N GLY A 599 -22.40 -11.24 -11.43
CA GLY A 599 -23.16 -11.96 -12.43
C GLY A 599 -23.26 -11.13 -13.69
N ASP A 600 -22.60 -11.63 -14.73
CA ASP A 600 -22.84 -11.26 -16.12
C ASP A 600 -24.35 -11.25 -16.39
N GLY A 601 -24.87 -10.15 -16.92
CA GLY A 601 -26.28 -10.01 -17.27
C GLY A 601 -26.70 -10.99 -18.34
N GLY A 602 -27.25 -12.14 -17.92
CA GLY A 602 -27.93 -13.10 -18.76
C GLY A 602 -29.44 -13.09 -18.48
N PRO A 603 -30.30 -13.43 -19.42
CA PRO A 603 -31.69 -13.07 -19.41
C PRO A 603 -32.52 -13.83 -18.39
N THR A 604 -33.49 -13.11 -17.84
CA THR A 604 -34.58 -13.60 -16.99
C THR A 604 -35.30 -14.78 -17.59
N ASP A 605 -35.23 -15.95 -16.97
CA ASP A 605 -36.11 -17.05 -17.24
C ASP A 605 -37.27 -17.11 -16.24
N SER A 606 -38.46 -17.20 -16.85
CA SER A 606 -39.76 -17.17 -16.22
C SER A 606 -40.02 -18.42 -15.39
N LEU A 607 -40.60 -18.20 -14.23
CA LEU A 607 -41.11 -19.16 -13.27
C LEU A 607 -42.14 -20.15 -13.89
N ASN A 608 -41.93 -21.44 -13.66
CA ASN A 608 -42.98 -22.40 -13.76
C ASN A 608 -43.19 -23.11 -12.41
N THR A 609 -44.41 -22.97 -11.90
CA THR A 609 -44.83 -23.55 -10.62
C THR A 609 -45.39 -24.96 -10.83
N ALA A 610 -44.78 -25.97 -10.20
CA ALA A 610 -45.40 -27.26 -9.98
C ALA A 610 -45.01 -27.84 -8.61
N PRO A 611 -45.88 -28.60 -7.95
CA PRO A 611 -45.77 -28.94 -6.54
C PRO A 611 -44.84 -30.14 -6.27
N LEU A 612 -44.28 -30.12 -5.09
CA LEU A 612 -43.31 -30.99 -4.47
C LEU A 612 -43.67 -32.49 -4.47
N GLY A 613 -42.79 -33.28 -5.07
CA GLY A 613 -42.59 -34.68 -4.69
C GLY A 613 -41.19 -34.78 -4.04
N ALA A 614 -41.11 -35.39 -2.89
CA ALA A 614 -39.80 -35.64 -2.22
C ALA A 614 -38.99 -36.60 -3.09
N ASP A 615 -37.94 -36.09 -3.73
CA ASP A 615 -36.99 -36.94 -4.44
C ASP A 615 -35.81 -37.25 -3.50
N THR A 616 -35.81 -38.47 -2.95
CA THR A 616 -34.76 -39.03 -2.09
C THR A 616 -33.65 -39.70 -2.89
N SER A 617 -33.60 -39.55 -4.23
CA SER A 617 -32.75 -40.37 -5.08
C SER A 617 -31.43 -39.76 -5.56
N GLN A 618 -31.05 -38.59 -5.10
CA GLN A 618 -29.76 -37.98 -5.49
C GLN A 618 -28.91 -37.51 -4.28
N GLN A 619 -28.62 -38.44 -3.39
CA GLN A 619 -27.47 -38.31 -2.48
C GLN A 619 -26.25 -38.92 -3.17
N THR A 620 -25.59 -38.15 -4.03
CA THR A 620 -24.23 -38.48 -4.42
C THR A 620 -23.30 -37.90 -3.34
N PHE A 621 -22.88 -38.76 -2.42
CA PHE A 621 -21.86 -38.38 -1.40
C PHE A 621 -20.54 -38.07 -2.11
N LEU A 622 -19.92 -37.00 -1.71
CA LEU A 622 -18.55 -36.68 -2.07
C LEU A 622 -17.62 -37.75 -1.47
N THR A 623 -17.33 -38.78 -2.22
CA THR A 623 -16.44 -39.86 -1.76
C THR A 623 -15.46 -40.20 -2.87
N THR A 624 -14.26 -39.77 -2.75
CA THR A 624 -12.96 -40.32 -3.17
C THR A 624 -12.01 -39.27 -3.72
N PRO A 625 -10.78 -39.22 -3.24
CA PRO A 625 -9.72 -38.41 -3.83
C PRO A 625 -9.25 -39.03 -5.15
N HIS A 626 -9.04 -38.22 -6.16
CA HIS A 626 -8.27 -38.62 -7.34
C HIS A 626 -6.78 -38.44 -7.05
N ALA A 627 -6.00 -39.49 -7.39
CA ALA A 627 -4.56 -39.52 -7.38
C ALA A 627 -3.92 -38.61 -8.44
#